data_76a86fd4be0ac1eda73fcacc5d5e3604
#
_entry.id   76a86fd4be0ac1eda73fcacc5d5e3604
#
_cell.length_a   1.000
_cell.length_b   1.000
_cell.length_c   1.000
_cell.angle_alpha   90.00
_cell.angle_beta   90.00
_cell.angle_gamma   90.00
#
_symmetry.space_group_name_H-M   'P 1'
#
loop_
_entity.id
_entity.type
_entity.pdbx_description
1 polymer ?
#
loop_
_entity_poly.entity_id
_entity_poly.type
_entity_poly.pdbx_seq_one_letter_code
_entity_poly.pdbx_strand_id
1 'polypeptide(L)'
;TTLFRSALNELESFSYSVSHDLRAPLRAIEGYSAILGSDYGDNLDDEAKELLRRVRAAVHRMGQLIDDLLTLSRVSRKALERRPVDLTTLALVICEELRQQDPARPVSVDIAPGLRVEGDPSLLRTVLENLLGNAWKFTGRVAAPEIRFEATRHAGVDAFVVRDNGAGFDMRYRENLFRPFQRLHSDREFPGTGIGLATVARIVRRHGGEVWAEGEVGKGASLYFSIGQPPLQGGG
;
A
#
# COMPACT_ATOMS: atom_id res chain seq x y z
N THR A 1 16.91 -1.86 -25.76
CA THR A 1 16.92 -1.98 -24.28
C THR A 1 17.46 -0.74 -23.58
N THR A 2 18.43 -0.04 -24.14
CA THR A 2 19.07 1.16 -23.53
C THR A 2 18.14 2.39 -23.57
N LEU A 3 17.44 2.64 -24.67
CA LEU A 3 16.47 3.75 -24.84
C LEU A 3 15.28 3.65 -23.88
N PHE A 4 14.76 2.44 -23.67
CA PHE A 4 13.66 2.21 -22.74
C PHE A 4 14.07 2.45 -21.28
N ARG A 5 15.30 2.07 -20.93
CA ARG A 5 15.87 2.31 -19.60
C ARG A 5 16.14 3.80 -19.36
N SER A 6 16.59 4.55 -20.39
CA SER A 6 16.76 6.00 -20.34
C SER A 6 15.44 6.73 -20.11
N ALA A 7 14.40 6.42 -20.89
CA ALA A 7 13.07 7.02 -20.75
C ALA A 7 12.43 6.73 -19.38
N LEU A 8 12.63 5.52 -18.83
CA LEU A 8 12.18 5.19 -17.47
C LEU A 8 12.90 6.04 -16.42
N ASN A 9 14.22 6.20 -16.54
CA ASN A 9 15.01 7.01 -15.63
C ASN A 9 14.65 8.50 -15.69
N GLU A 10 14.36 9.02 -16.87
CA GLU A 10 13.88 10.41 -17.05
C GLU A 10 12.51 10.63 -16.41
N LEU A 11 11.57 9.72 -16.65
CA LEU A 11 10.22 9.79 -16.04
C LEU A 11 10.30 9.70 -14.51
N GLU A 12 11.17 8.86 -13.98
CA GLU A 12 11.40 8.71 -12.54
C GLU A 12 12.09 9.93 -11.93
N SER A 13 13.08 10.53 -12.63
CA SER A 13 13.75 11.77 -12.20
C SER A 13 12.76 12.93 -12.18
N PHE A 14 11.92 13.03 -13.22
CA PHE A 14 10.84 14.01 -13.31
C PHE A 14 9.84 13.85 -12.16
N SER A 15 9.39 12.61 -11.90
CA SER A 15 8.45 12.32 -10.79
C SER A 15 9.03 12.71 -9.42
N TYR A 16 10.34 12.53 -9.22
CA TYR A 16 11.02 12.94 -7.98
C TYR A 16 11.06 14.46 -7.83
N SER A 17 11.50 15.19 -8.88
CA SER A 17 11.57 16.66 -8.87
C SER A 17 10.19 17.28 -8.65
N VAL A 18 9.18 16.86 -9.41
CA VAL A 18 7.79 17.34 -9.29
C VAL A 18 7.24 17.07 -7.89
N SER A 19 7.49 15.89 -7.35
CA SER A 19 7.02 15.54 -6.00
C SER A 19 7.64 16.40 -4.90
N HIS A 20 8.94 16.71 -5.05
CA HIS A 20 9.62 17.65 -4.14
C HIS A 20 9.00 19.04 -4.20
N ASP A 21 8.80 19.55 -5.42
CA ASP A 21 8.31 20.91 -5.64
C ASP A 21 6.83 21.08 -5.24
N LEU A 22 6.04 20.01 -5.29
CA LEU A 22 4.65 20.00 -4.83
C LEU A 22 4.52 19.98 -3.29
N ARG A 23 5.51 19.50 -2.55
CA ARG A 23 5.43 19.47 -1.07
C ARG A 23 5.43 20.84 -0.41
N ALA A 24 6.19 21.79 -0.96
CA ALA A 24 6.29 23.13 -0.37
C ALA A 24 4.94 23.88 -0.40
N PRO A 25 4.24 23.99 -1.55
CA PRO A 25 2.94 24.63 -1.59
C PRO A 25 1.87 23.87 -0.78
N LEU A 26 1.91 22.53 -0.73
CA LEU A 26 0.98 21.76 0.09
C LEU A 26 1.13 22.05 1.58
N ARG A 27 2.36 22.12 2.09
CA ARG A 27 2.62 22.49 3.47
C ARG A 27 2.13 23.91 3.80
N ALA A 28 2.24 24.84 2.85
CA ALA A 28 1.72 26.20 3.02
C ALA A 28 0.19 26.18 3.12
N ILE A 29 -0.51 25.45 2.23
CA ILE A 29 -1.98 25.33 2.26
C ILE A 29 -2.43 24.66 3.56
N GLU A 30 -1.74 23.60 3.99
CA GLU A 30 -2.03 22.93 5.26
C GLU A 30 -1.86 23.87 6.46
N GLY A 31 -0.74 24.62 6.51
CA GLY A 31 -0.47 25.59 7.57
C GLY A 31 -1.52 26.69 7.64
N TYR A 32 -1.83 27.34 6.50
CA TYR A 32 -2.86 28.38 6.47
C TYR A 32 -4.26 27.83 6.80
N SER A 33 -4.58 26.64 6.33
CA SER A 33 -5.85 25.99 6.68
C SER A 33 -5.94 25.60 8.15
N ALA A 34 -4.82 25.24 8.78
CA ALA A 34 -4.77 24.97 10.21
C ALA A 34 -4.97 26.28 11.04
N ILE A 35 -4.29 27.36 10.66
CA ILE A 35 -4.44 28.69 11.29
C ILE A 35 -5.87 29.21 11.17
N LEU A 36 -6.48 29.09 9.97
CA LEU A 36 -7.88 29.47 9.78
C LEU A 36 -8.82 28.69 10.70
N GLY A 37 -8.56 27.40 10.89
CA GLY A 37 -9.36 26.55 11.78
C GLY A 37 -9.14 26.82 13.26
N SER A 38 -7.89 27.11 13.69
CA SER A 38 -7.57 27.36 15.11
C SER A 38 -7.91 28.77 15.55
N ASP A 39 -7.51 29.80 14.78
CA ASP A 39 -7.54 31.18 15.23
C ASP A 39 -8.86 31.90 14.85
N TYR A 40 -9.52 31.44 13.80
CA TYR A 40 -10.74 32.04 13.26
C TYR A 40 -11.94 31.09 13.27
N GLY A 41 -11.76 29.85 13.74
CA GLY A 41 -12.80 28.82 13.70
C GLY A 41 -14.12 29.21 14.36
N ASP A 42 -14.09 29.97 15.45
CA ASP A 42 -15.28 30.44 16.15
C ASP A 42 -16.07 31.49 15.33
N ASN A 43 -15.42 32.19 14.42
CA ASN A 43 -16.02 33.19 13.55
C ASN A 43 -16.51 32.62 12.21
N LEU A 44 -16.23 31.35 11.91
CA LEU A 44 -16.67 30.67 10.70
C LEU A 44 -18.06 30.05 10.94
N ASP A 45 -18.94 30.18 9.96
CA ASP A 45 -20.16 29.42 9.93
C ASP A 45 -19.94 27.94 9.64
N ASP A 46 -20.97 27.13 9.77
CA ASP A 46 -20.84 25.67 9.60
C ASP A 46 -20.47 25.27 8.16
N GLU A 47 -20.89 26.06 7.16
CA GLU A 47 -20.54 25.84 5.76
C GLU A 47 -19.04 26.11 5.53
N ALA A 48 -18.51 27.19 6.04
CA ALA A 48 -17.08 27.53 5.95
C ALA A 48 -16.21 26.50 6.69
N LYS A 49 -16.64 26.02 7.87
CA LYS A 49 -15.97 24.95 8.60
C LYS A 49 -15.91 23.65 7.78
N GLU A 50 -17.03 23.28 7.15
CA GLU A 50 -17.08 22.09 6.29
C GLU A 50 -16.19 22.24 5.05
N LEU A 51 -16.16 23.41 4.40
CA LEU A 51 -15.28 23.69 3.28
C LEU A 51 -13.80 23.58 3.69
N LEU A 52 -13.44 24.17 4.85
CA LEU A 52 -12.08 24.08 5.39
C LEU A 52 -11.68 22.63 5.68
N ARG A 53 -12.57 21.84 6.25
CA ARG A 53 -12.35 20.42 6.48
C ARG A 53 -12.09 19.67 5.16
N ARG A 54 -12.84 19.98 4.11
CA ARG A 54 -12.64 19.38 2.76
C ARG A 54 -11.31 19.79 2.13
N VAL A 55 -10.91 21.05 2.27
CA VAL A 55 -9.60 21.53 1.81
C VAL A 55 -8.48 20.75 2.50
N ARG A 56 -8.50 20.67 3.84
CA ARG A 56 -7.50 19.91 4.60
C ARG A 56 -7.44 18.44 4.21
N ALA A 57 -8.59 17.79 4.03
CA ALA A 57 -8.65 16.42 3.57
C ALA A 57 -8.07 16.23 2.16
N ALA A 58 -8.27 17.20 1.26
CA ALA A 58 -7.70 17.17 -0.09
C ALA A 58 -6.17 17.36 -0.07
N VAL A 59 -5.66 18.29 0.74
CA VAL A 59 -4.22 18.53 0.92
C VAL A 59 -3.53 17.28 1.49
N HIS A 60 -4.10 16.67 2.53
CA HIS A 60 -3.58 15.44 3.12
C HIS A 60 -3.51 14.31 2.08
N ARG A 61 -4.57 14.11 1.29
CA ARG A 61 -4.57 13.12 0.19
C ARG A 61 -3.49 13.39 -0.84
N MET A 62 -3.28 14.65 -1.21
CA MET A 62 -2.25 15.01 -2.19
C MET A 62 -0.86 14.73 -1.64
N GLY A 63 -0.61 14.98 -0.36
CA GLY A 63 0.61 14.58 0.34
C GLY A 63 0.86 13.07 0.25
N GLN A 64 -0.15 12.26 0.56
CA GLN A 64 -0.06 10.80 0.46
C GLN A 64 0.23 10.32 -0.98
N LEU A 65 -0.44 10.90 -1.99
CA LEU A 65 -0.18 10.57 -3.41
C LEU A 65 1.28 10.84 -3.80
N ILE A 66 1.84 11.97 -3.34
CA ILE A 66 3.23 12.33 -3.59
C ILE A 66 4.18 11.34 -2.91
N ASP A 67 3.94 10.97 -1.66
CA ASP A 67 4.77 10.03 -0.91
C ASP A 67 4.73 8.62 -1.51
N ASP A 68 3.56 8.17 -1.92
CA ASP A 68 3.38 6.88 -2.60
C ASP A 68 4.08 6.87 -3.97
N LEU A 69 3.98 7.95 -4.74
CA LEU A 69 4.66 8.09 -6.03
C LEU A 69 6.19 8.07 -5.87
N LEU A 70 6.70 8.76 -4.86
CA LEU A 70 8.13 8.73 -4.52
C LEU A 70 8.59 7.34 -4.10
N THR A 71 7.78 6.63 -3.31
CA THR A 71 8.06 5.25 -2.90
C THR A 71 8.11 4.34 -4.12
N LEU A 72 7.12 4.43 -5.01
CA LEU A 72 7.09 3.68 -6.27
C LEU A 72 8.32 3.97 -7.15
N SER A 73 8.75 5.24 -7.22
CA SER A 73 9.97 5.66 -7.96
C SER A 73 11.24 5.08 -7.32
N ARG A 74 11.40 5.21 -5.98
CA ARG A 74 12.59 4.75 -5.25
C ARG A 74 12.77 3.23 -5.30
N VAL A 75 11.67 2.48 -5.28
CA VAL A 75 11.69 1.02 -5.40
C VAL A 75 12.51 0.55 -6.60
N SER A 76 12.62 1.34 -7.67
CA SER A 76 13.32 0.95 -8.91
C SER A 76 14.83 1.19 -8.89
N ARG A 77 15.34 2.09 -8.05
CA ARG A 77 16.72 2.60 -8.13
C ARG A 77 17.73 1.86 -7.23
N LYS A 78 17.31 1.49 -6.01
CA LYS A 78 18.21 0.86 -5.05
C LYS A 78 18.54 -0.57 -5.47
N ALA A 79 19.81 -0.99 -5.39
CA ALA A 79 20.17 -2.40 -5.54
C ALA A 79 19.40 -3.24 -4.52
N LEU A 80 18.97 -4.45 -4.91
CA LEU A 80 18.21 -5.35 -4.04
C LEU A 80 19.17 -5.99 -3.04
N GLU A 81 18.99 -5.71 -1.76
CA GLU A 81 19.79 -6.29 -0.67
C GLU A 81 19.07 -7.53 -0.14
N ARG A 82 19.28 -8.69 -0.78
CA ARG A 82 18.65 -9.94 -0.35
C ARG A 82 19.33 -10.49 0.90
N ARG A 83 18.49 -10.83 1.89
CA ARG A 83 18.88 -11.55 3.11
C ARG A 83 17.68 -12.32 3.66
N PRO A 84 17.87 -13.28 4.59
CA PRO A 84 16.75 -13.95 5.24
C PRO A 84 15.85 -12.96 5.95
N VAL A 85 14.55 -12.99 5.67
CA VAL A 85 13.52 -12.14 6.27
C VAL A 85 12.46 -13.01 6.92
N ASP A 86 12.20 -12.75 8.21
CA ASP A 86 11.10 -13.34 8.95
C ASP A 86 9.82 -12.53 8.72
N LEU A 87 8.98 -13.02 7.81
CA LEU A 87 7.71 -12.36 7.45
C LEU A 87 6.68 -12.47 8.58
N THR A 88 6.73 -13.53 9.39
CA THR A 88 5.84 -13.68 10.57
C THR A 88 6.04 -12.54 11.54
N THR A 89 7.28 -12.32 11.99
CA THR A 89 7.62 -11.23 12.91
C THR A 89 7.25 -9.87 12.32
N LEU A 90 7.55 -9.67 11.04
CA LEU A 90 7.27 -8.42 10.35
C LEU A 90 5.76 -8.14 10.26
N ALA A 91 4.96 -9.14 9.92
CA ALA A 91 3.49 -9.03 9.87
C ALA A 91 2.87 -8.74 11.24
N LEU A 92 3.36 -9.40 12.29
CA LEU A 92 2.89 -9.16 13.66
C LEU A 92 3.16 -7.73 14.11
N VAL A 93 4.34 -7.17 13.81
CA VAL A 93 4.68 -5.77 14.11
C VAL A 93 3.73 -4.82 13.38
N ILE A 94 3.51 -5.03 12.08
CA ILE A 94 2.61 -4.19 11.28
C ILE A 94 1.16 -4.26 11.80
N CYS A 95 0.66 -5.44 12.13
CA CYS A 95 -0.68 -5.59 12.67
C CYS A 95 -0.84 -4.90 14.03
N GLU A 96 0.20 -4.91 14.86
CA GLU A 96 0.18 -4.18 16.13
C GLU A 96 0.20 -2.66 15.92
N GLU A 97 0.99 -2.15 14.96
CA GLU A 97 0.98 -0.74 14.57
C GLU A 97 -0.42 -0.31 14.07
N LEU A 98 -1.10 -1.15 13.27
CA LEU A 98 -2.47 -0.90 12.80
C LEU A 98 -3.48 -0.90 13.95
N ARG A 99 -3.33 -1.80 14.92
CA ARG A 99 -4.19 -1.87 16.11
C ARG A 99 -4.04 -0.63 16.99
N GLN A 100 -2.81 -0.11 17.13
CA GLN A 100 -2.55 1.13 17.89
C GLN A 100 -3.16 2.37 17.24
N GLN A 101 -3.30 2.39 15.92
CA GLN A 101 -3.97 3.48 15.19
C GLN A 101 -5.51 3.45 15.31
N ASP A 102 -6.08 2.27 15.56
CA ASP A 102 -7.53 2.08 15.70
C ASP A 102 -7.83 1.11 16.86
N PRO A 103 -7.56 1.50 18.11
CA PRO A 103 -7.62 0.62 19.29
C PRO A 103 -9.04 0.17 19.64
N ALA A 104 -10.06 0.90 19.21
CA ALA A 104 -11.46 0.56 19.48
C ALA A 104 -12.00 -0.56 18.57
N ARG A 105 -11.24 -0.94 17.53
CA ARG A 105 -11.70 -1.90 16.52
C ARG A 105 -11.16 -3.30 16.80
N PRO A 106 -12.01 -4.27 17.18
CA PRO A 106 -11.60 -5.65 17.42
C PRO A 106 -11.44 -6.40 16.08
N VAL A 107 -10.22 -6.48 15.56
CA VAL A 107 -9.90 -7.28 14.36
C VAL A 107 -9.26 -8.59 14.78
N SER A 108 -9.81 -9.71 14.34
CA SER A 108 -9.20 -11.03 14.47
C SER A 108 -8.05 -11.15 13.46
N VAL A 109 -6.83 -11.33 13.94
CA VAL A 109 -5.63 -11.46 13.11
C VAL A 109 -4.99 -12.80 13.35
N ASP A 110 -4.82 -13.59 12.29
CA ASP A 110 -4.19 -14.92 12.30
C ASP A 110 -2.96 -14.89 11.37
N ILE A 111 -1.77 -14.94 11.97
CA ILE A 111 -0.49 -14.93 11.25
C ILE A 111 0.19 -16.29 11.44
N ALA A 112 0.38 -17.02 10.36
CA ALA A 112 1.05 -18.30 10.41
C ALA A 112 2.50 -18.17 10.91
N PRO A 113 2.98 -19.09 11.75
CA PRO A 113 4.35 -19.08 12.26
C PRO A 113 5.35 -19.51 11.17
N GLY A 114 6.60 -19.05 11.29
CA GLY A 114 7.72 -19.55 10.51
C GLY A 114 7.75 -19.15 9.05
N LEU A 115 7.02 -18.12 8.65
CA LEU A 115 7.06 -17.57 7.28
C LEU A 115 8.39 -16.87 7.04
N ARG A 116 9.24 -17.44 6.20
CA ARG A 116 10.58 -16.90 5.89
C ARG A 116 10.83 -16.87 4.39
N VAL A 117 11.63 -15.91 3.95
CA VAL A 117 11.98 -15.74 2.54
C VAL A 117 13.31 -14.99 2.39
N GLU A 118 14.03 -15.23 1.30
CA GLU A 118 15.20 -14.45 0.90
C GLU A 118 14.77 -13.20 0.12
N GLY A 119 14.98 -12.02 0.70
CA GLY A 119 14.57 -10.75 0.06
C GLY A 119 15.12 -9.51 0.74
N ASP A 120 14.75 -8.34 0.23
CA ASP A 120 15.09 -7.05 0.85
C ASP A 120 14.09 -6.73 1.96
N PRO A 121 14.52 -6.64 3.23
CA PRO A 121 13.61 -6.47 4.35
C PRO A 121 12.81 -5.18 4.30
N SER A 122 13.39 -4.09 3.79
CA SER A 122 12.71 -2.80 3.70
C SER A 122 11.60 -2.83 2.65
N LEU A 123 11.86 -3.48 1.53
CA LEU A 123 10.88 -3.63 0.46
C LEU A 123 9.78 -4.64 0.84
N LEU A 124 10.13 -5.75 1.50
CA LEU A 124 9.15 -6.72 1.97
C LEU A 124 8.28 -6.16 3.10
N ARG A 125 8.81 -5.29 3.97
CA ARG A 125 8.00 -4.51 4.90
C ARG A 125 6.97 -3.66 4.15
N THR A 126 7.38 -2.93 3.10
CA THR A 126 6.45 -2.14 2.28
C THR A 126 5.36 -3.00 1.61
N VAL A 127 5.71 -4.23 1.16
CA VAL A 127 4.71 -5.19 0.65
C VAL A 127 3.66 -5.51 1.71
N LEU A 128 4.09 -5.92 2.91
CA LEU A 128 3.18 -6.30 3.99
C LEU A 128 2.38 -5.11 4.53
N GLU A 129 2.96 -3.93 4.67
CA GLU A 129 2.26 -2.70 5.05
C GLU A 129 1.09 -2.40 4.09
N ASN A 130 1.32 -2.54 2.78
CA ASN A 130 0.27 -2.32 1.79
C ASN A 130 -0.80 -3.41 1.82
N LEU A 131 -0.42 -4.68 1.92
CA LEU A 131 -1.37 -5.79 1.89
C LEU A 131 -2.19 -5.87 3.18
N LEU A 132 -1.55 -5.83 4.35
CA LEU A 132 -2.22 -5.87 5.65
C LEU A 132 -3.00 -4.58 5.92
N GLY A 133 -2.47 -3.41 5.52
CA GLY A 133 -3.18 -2.14 5.60
C GLY A 133 -4.45 -2.13 4.73
N ASN A 134 -4.42 -2.74 3.54
CA ASN A 134 -5.61 -2.92 2.72
C ASN A 134 -6.62 -3.86 3.38
N ALA A 135 -6.21 -5.01 3.88
CA ALA A 135 -7.07 -5.94 4.62
C ALA A 135 -7.72 -5.25 5.83
N TRP A 136 -6.93 -4.49 6.60
CA TRP A 136 -7.44 -3.68 7.71
C TRP A 136 -8.48 -2.67 7.24
N LYS A 137 -8.21 -1.91 6.21
CA LYS A 137 -9.09 -0.89 5.66
C LYS A 137 -10.40 -1.49 5.13
N PHE A 138 -10.33 -2.52 4.28
CA PHE A 138 -11.49 -3.07 3.60
C PHE A 138 -12.41 -3.91 4.50
N THR A 139 -11.92 -4.35 5.64
CA THR A 139 -12.74 -4.95 6.70
C THR A 139 -13.41 -3.93 7.63
N GLY A 140 -13.21 -2.62 7.42
CA GLY A 140 -13.71 -1.54 8.29
C GLY A 140 -15.23 -1.47 8.48
N ARG A 141 -16.01 -2.15 7.65
CA ARG A 141 -17.47 -2.20 7.72
C ARG A 141 -18.01 -3.58 8.08
N VAL A 142 -17.16 -4.51 8.40
CA VAL A 142 -17.54 -5.88 8.78
C VAL A 142 -17.75 -5.97 10.28
N ALA A 143 -18.81 -6.64 10.72
CA ALA A 143 -19.11 -6.79 12.14
C ALA A 143 -18.09 -7.64 12.90
N ALA A 144 -17.54 -8.69 12.25
CA ALA A 144 -16.48 -9.53 12.77
C ALA A 144 -15.32 -9.57 11.77
N PRO A 145 -14.42 -8.56 11.78
CA PRO A 145 -13.33 -8.46 10.81
C PRO A 145 -12.26 -9.51 11.08
N GLU A 146 -11.86 -10.22 10.03
CA GLU A 146 -10.84 -11.25 10.07
C GLU A 146 -9.76 -10.98 9.01
N ILE A 147 -8.51 -11.14 9.41
CA ILE A 147 -7.34 -11.04 8.53
C ILE A 147 -6.44 -12.24 8.79
N ARG A 148 -6.01 -12.92 7.71
CA ARG A 148 -5.06 -14.04 7.78
C ARG A 148 -3.86 -13.78 6.88
N PHE A 149 -2.68 -14.18 7.36
CA PHE A 149 -1.47 -14.19 6.55
C PHE A 149 -0.77 -15.55 6.70
N GLU A 150 -0.61 -16.25 5.59
CA GLU A 150 -0.10 -17.61 5.56
C GLU A 150 0.71 -17.91 4.30
N ALA A 151 1.52 -18.98 4.34
CA ALA A 151 2.09 -19.58 3.13
C ALA A 151 1.04 -20.48 2.47
N THR A 152 1.06 -20.51 1.14
CA THR A 152 0.16 -21.33 0.35
C THR A 152 0.84 -21.78 -0.93
N ARG A 153 0.21 -22.71 -1.66
CA ARG A 153 0.60 -23.06 -3.01
C ARG A 153 -0.52 -22.70 -3.98
N HIS A 154 -0.25 -21.71 -4.83
CA HIS A 154 -1.21 -21.23 -5.82
C HIS A 154 -0.74 -21.58 -7.23
N ALA A 155 -1.58 -22.26 -8.02
CA ALA A 155 -1.25 -22.73 -9.38
C ALA A 155 0.12 -23.44 -9.49
N GLY A 156 0.52 -24.18 -8.44
CA GLY A 156 1.79 -24.90 -8.40
C GLY A 156 3.00 -24.07 -7.96
N VAL A 157 2.83 -22.77 -7.68
CA VAL A 157 3.87 -21.86 -7.19
C VAL A 157 3.72 -21.65 -5.70
N ASP A 158 4.83 -21.75 -4.95
CA ASP A 158 4.86 -21.41 -3.53
C ASP A 158 4.70 -19.91 -3.38
N ALA A 159 3.74 -19.48 -2.57
CA ALA A 159 3.33 -18.09 -2.41
C ALA A 159 2.92 -17.79 -0.96
N PHE A 160 2.83 -16.53 -0.66
CA PHE A 160 2.21 -16.00 0.55
C PHE A 160 0.86 -15.38 0.20
N VAL A 161 -0.09 -15.42 1.11
CA VAL A 161 -1.42 -14.85 0.91
C VAL A 161 -1.88 -14.07 2.13
N VAL A 162 -2.37 -12.85 1.89
CA VAL A 162 -3.17 -12.08 2.86
C VAL A 162 -4.63 -12.22 2.47
N ARG A 163 -5.44 -12.77 3.39
CA ARG A 163 -6.89 -12.93 3.23
C ARG A 163 -7.63 -12.02 4.19
N ASP A 164 -8.71 -11.45 3.72
CA ASP A 164 -9.65 -10.69 4.54
C ASP A 164 -11.09 -11.08 4.21
N ASN A 165 -12.00 -10.86 5.15
CA ASN A 165 -13.45 -11.03 4.97
C ASN A 165 -14.16 -9.69 4.71
N GLY A 166 -13.47 -8.73 4.11
CA GLY A 166 -13.93 -7.36 3.89
C GLY A 166 -14.87 -7.17 2.71
N ALA A 167 -14.81 -5.97 2.12
CA ALA A 167 -15.69 -5.58 1.02
C ALA A 167 -15.52 -6.42 -0.25
N GLY A 168 -14.37 -7.07 -0.44
CA GLY A 168 -14.06 -7.83 -1.65
C GLY A 168 -14.04 -6.93 -2.90
N PHE A 169 -14.08 -7.56 -4.07
CA PHE A 169 -14.13 -6.86 -5.35
C PHE A 169 -14.65 -7.76 -6.47
N ASP A 170 -15.09 -7.13 -7.59
CA ASP A 170 -15.52 -7.85 -8.77
C ASP A 170 -14.30 -8.33 -9.59
N MET A 171 -14.19 -9.64 -9.79
CA MET A 171 -13.08 -10.30 -10.49
C MET A 171 -12.89 -9.83 -11.94
N ARG A 172 -13.89 -9.20 -12.56
CA ARG A 172 -13.75 -8.59 -13.90
C ARG A 172 -12.68 -7.48 -13.91
N TYR A 173 -12.42 -6.86 -12.77
CA TYR A 173 -11.45 -5.77 -12.62
C TYR A 173 -10.11 -6.21 -12.04
N ARG A 174 -9.86 -7.52 -11.84
CA ARG A 174 -8.65 -8.03 -11.19
C ARG A 174 -7.34 -7.55 -11.84
N GLU A 175 -7.32 -7.42 -13.16
CA GLU A 175 -6.14 -6.97 -13.90
C GLU A 175 -5.80 -5.49 -13.67
N ASN A 176 -6.77 -4.71 -13.23
CA ASN A 176 -6.60 -3.29 -12.93
C ASN A 176 -6.06 -3.05 -11.51
N LEU A 177 -6.21 -4.01 -10.59
CA LEU A 177 -5.83 -3.86 -9.18
C LEU A 177 -4.37 -3.46 -8.97
N PHE A 178 -3.48 -3.95 -9.81
CA PHE A 178 -2.04 -3.72 -9.70
C PHE A 178 -1.53 -2.58 -10.61
N ARG A 179 -2.44 -1.85 -11.28
CA ARG A 179 -2.09 -0.66 -12.07
C ARG A 179 -2.09 0.57 -11.18
N PRO A 180 -1.13 1.49 -11.35
CA PRO A 180 -1.11 2.74 -10.59
C PRO A 180 -2.41 3.54 -10.79
N PHE A 181 -2.86 4.22 -9.73
CA PHE A 181 -4.05 5.08 -9.72
C PHE A 181 -5.38 4.36 -9.99
N GLN A 182 -5.40 3.03 -10.02
CA GLN A 182 -6.62 2.26 -10.16
C GLN A 182 -7.27 2.00 -8.81
N ARG A 183 -8.59 2.18 -8.76
CA ARG A 183 -9.40 1.99 -7.56
C ARG A 183 -10.70 1.32 -7.94
N LEU A 184 -11.13 0.32 -7.18
CA LEU A 184 -12.39 -0.41 -7.40
C LEU A 184 -13.50 0.08 -6.47
N HIS A 185 -13.15 0.76 -5.38
CA HIS A 185 -14.08 1.36 -4.42
C HIS A 185 -13.98 2.89 -4.46
N SER A 186 -15.08 3.58 -4.17
CA SER A 186 -15.13 5.03 -4.12
C SER A 186 -14.36 5.60 -2.91
N ASP A 187 -13.91 6.87 -3.00
CA ASP A 187 -13.27 7.59 -1.89
C ASP A 187 -14.14 7.68 -0.63
N ARG A 188 -15.47 7.71 -0.82
CA ARG A 188 -16.43 7.78 0.28
C ARG A 188 -16.57 6.46 1.03
N GLU A 189 -16.27 5.36 0.37
CA GLU A 189 -16.32 4.02 0.97
C GLU A 189 -15.01 3.65 1.65
N PHE A 190 -13.91 3.78 0.94
CA PHE A 190 -12.58 3.44 1.44
C PHE A 190 -11.54 4.44 0.91
N PRO A 191 -10.89 5.22 1.77
CA PRO A 191 -9.88 6.18 1.36
C PRO A 191 -8.63 5.47 0.82
N GLY A 192 -7.92 6.13 -0.13
CA GLY A 192 -6.65 5.62 -0.65
C GLY A 192 -6.24 6.24 -1.97
N THR A 193 -4.97 6.05 -2.34
CA THR A 193 -4.32 6.64 -3.50
C THR A 193 -4.39 5.79 -4.78
N GLY A 194 -4.61 4.47 -4.64
CA GLY A 194 -4.54 3.52 -5.75
C GLY A 194 -3.11 3.18 -6.19
N ILE A 195 -2.09 3.52 -5.39
CA ILE A 195 -0.66 3.27 -5.71
C ILE A 195 -0.13 2.05 -4.95
N GLY A 196 -0.67 1.74 -3.77
CA GLY A 196 -0.13 0.71 -2.89
C GLY A 196 0.02 -0.66 -3.54
N LEU A 197 -0.99 -1.19 -4.22
CA LEU A 197 -0.91 -2.49 -4.90
C LEU A 197 0.03 -2.45 -6.13
N ALA A 198 0.14 -1.33 -6.83
CA ALA A 198 1.14 -1.16 -7.89
C ALA A 198 2.57 -1.19 -7.33
N THR A 199 2.79 -0.63 -6.14
CA THR A 199 4.06 -0.70 -5.40
C THR A 199 4.36 -2.15 -5.00
N VAL A 200 3.38 -2.90 -4.48
CA VAL A 200 3.51 -4.34 -4.19
C VAL A 200 3.95 -5.10 -5.43
N ALA A 201 3.24 -4.95 -6.55
CA ALA A 201 3.56 -5.63 -7.80
C ALA A 201 4.99 -5.30 -8.29
N ARG A 202 5.41 -4.05 -8.16
CA ARG A 202 6.76 -3.62 -8.56
C ARG A 202 7.85 -4.25 -7.67
N ILE A 203 7.64 -4.26 -6.35
CA ILE A 203 8.58 -4.87 -5.40
C ILE A 203 8.69 -6.38 -5.65
N VAL A 204 7.56 -7.07 -5.77
CA VAL A 204 7.51 -8.51 -5.98
C VAL A 204 8.19 -8.90 -7.30
N ARG A 205 7.92 -8.18 -8.40
CA ARG A 205 8.61 -8.40 -9.69
C ARG A 205 10.12 -8.19 -9.60
N ARG A 206 10.58 -7.21 -8.83
CA ARG A 206 12.03 -7.02 -8.58
C ARG A 206 12.65 -8.19 -7.83
N HIS A 207 11.87 -8.86 -7.00
CA HIS A 207 12.29 -10.09 -6.32
C HIS A 207 12.17 -11.33 -7.21
N GLY A 208 11.73 -11.19 -8.47
CA GLY A 208 11.54 -12.31 -9.42
C GLY A 208 10.27 -13.11 -9.16
N GLY A 209 9.33 -12.55 -8.43
CA GLY A 209 8.04 -13.14 -8.11
C GLY A 209 6.88 -12.55 -8.91
N GLU A 210 5.68 -13.01 -8.58
CA GLU A 210 4.41 -12.60 -9.19
C GLU A 210 3.37 -12.26 -8.12
N VAL A 211 2.33 -11.51 -8.51
CA VAL A 211 1.20 -11.14 -7.66
C VAL A 211 -0.11 -11.57 -8.29
N TRP A 212 -1.06 -12.00 -7.45
CA TRP A 212 -2.42 -12.39 -7.86
C TRP A 212 -3.43 -11.84 -6.88
N ALA A 213 -4.68 -11.79 -7.31
CA ALA A 213 -5.79 -11.40 -6.47
C ALA A 213 -7.02 -12.25 -6.79
N GLU A 214 -7.73 -12.67 -5.77
CA GLU A 214 -9.04 -13.28 -5.83
C GLU A 214 -9.96 -12.56 -4.86
N GLY A 215 -11.22 -12.41 -5.22
CA GLY A 215 -12.19 -11.74 -4.38
C GLY A 215 -13.62 -11.91 -4.87
N GLU A 216 -14.54 -11.70 -3.96
CA GLU A 216 -15.98 -11.65 -4.25
C GLU A 216 -16.59 -10.50 -3.47
N VAL A 217 -17.43 -9.71 -4.14
CA VAL A 217 -18.07 -8.54 -3.53
C VAL A 217 -18.82 -8.94 -2.27
N GLY A 218 -18.50 -8.32 -1.15
CA GLY A 218 -19.10 -8.57 0.16
C GLY A 218 -18.63 -9.85 0.88
N LYS A 219 -17.66 -10.60 0.31
CA LYS A 219 -17.13 -11.82 0.94
C LYS A 219 -15.63 -11.75 1.25
N GLY A 220 -14.98 -10.65 0.86
CA GLY A 220 -13.57 -10.43 1.12
C GLY A 220 -12.67 -10.67 -0.09
N ALA A 221 -11.37 -10.57 0.18
CA ALA A 221 -10.32 -10.71 -0.81
C ALA A 221 -9.17 -11.59 -0.33
N SER A 222 -8.42 -12.13 -1.30
CA SER A 222 -7.17 -12.86 -1.10
C SER A 222 -6.14 -12.27 -2.04
N LEU A 223 -5.08 -11.70 -1.48
CA LEU A 223 -3.99 -11.10 -2.22
C LEU A 223 -2.75 -11.96 -2.05
N TYR A 224 -2.27 -12.50 -3.15
CA TYR A 224 -1.15 -13.44 -3.18
C TYR A 224 0.10 -12.77 -3.73
N PHE A 225 1.26 -13.18 -3.22
CA PHE A 225 2.54 -12.86 -3.81
C PHE A 225 3.55 -13.99 -3.66
N SER A 226 4.40 -14.18 -4.65
CA SER A 226 5.56 -15.06 -4.55
C SER A 226 6.85 -14.24 -4.53
N ILE A 227 7.93 -14.87 -4.06
CA ILE A 227 9.28 -14.31 -4.14
C ILE A 227 10.13 -15.33 -4.88
N GLY A 228 10.71 -14.91 -6.02
CA GLY A 228 11.59 -15.76 -6.80
C GLY A 228 12.90 -16.04 -6.05
N GLN A 229 13.40 -17.25 -6.19
CA GLN A 229 14.74 -17.59 -5.72
C GLN A 229 15.78 -16.73 -6.46
N PRO A 230 16.89 -16.33 -5.80
CA PRO A 230 17.98 -15.71 -6.52
C PRO A 230 18.47 -16.68 -7.61
N PRO A 231 18.88 -16.17 -8.80
CA PRO A 231 19.48 -17.02 -9.81
C PRO A 231 20.64 -17.77 -9.15
N LEU A 232 20.67 -19.09 -9.31
CA LEU A 232 21.81 -19.90 -8.87
C LEU A 232 23.07 -19.24 -9.43
N GLN A 233 23.95 -18.76 -8.55
CA GLN A 233 25.26 -18.30 -8.97
C GLN A 233 25.92 -19.53 -9.59
N GLY A 234 26.05 -19.51 -10.92
CA GLY A 234 26.76 -20.55 -11.65
C GLY A 234 28.16 -20.62 -11.07
N GLY A 235 28.48 -21.74 -10.42
CA GLY A 235 29.85 -22.02 -10.02
C GLY A 235 30.71 -21.98 -11.26
N GLY A 236 31.59 -21.00 -11.32
CA GLY A 236 32.70 -20.94 -12.24
C GLY A 236 33.91 -21.67 -11.64
#